data_df4adbe0f2eb0b4098a98a661b33b25f
#
_entry.id   df4adbe0f2eb0b4098a98a661b33b25f
#
_cell.length_a   1.000
_cell.length_b   1.000
_cell.length_c   1.000
_cell.angle_alpha   90.00
_cell.angle_beta   90.00
_cell.angle_gamma   90.00
#
_symmetry.space_group_name_H-M   'P 1'
#
loop_
_entity.id
_entity.type
_entity.pdbx_description
1 polymer ?
#
loop_
_entity_poly.entity_id
_entity_poly.type
_entity_poly.pdbx_seq_one_letter_code
_entity_poly.pdbx_strand_id
1 'polypeptide(L)'
;MSRYDYVVIGAGSSGCVLAARLSENGAQVLLLEAGGEDTKEDLHVPPAWPAHWGTEVDWAYETTPQPGTGNLPHNWPRGKVLGGSSSINAMVYLRGHRNDFDGWAAGGATGWDYEGLLPYFKKMETVEGGDPEYRGTSGPMRPKIAEDPNPLSEVFLDATKELGYPTTDDFNGAVQEGAGWHELTIAGGKRQSTAVAYLHPAIDRPNLTVHTYAHARRLTFDGKRCTGVEYERAGSVETATAKGEVIVSAGAINSPQLLLLSGIGPAEHLSEIGVDVVHELPGVGENLHDHPLLGLVFEAEGEIAPGTANLAETSMLWRSDPSLVSPDMQFMFIHVPFHPPHLQAPPNSYTFGIATIPDSRGWVRLASADPVAAPLIHPNYLGEDSDVQRLLLGIEKARELNAASAFSEWGTREVLAGEHVQDEAGLRDFVSRGTGTYYHPVGTCRVGTDDEAVVDPELRVHGIDGLRVADASVMPTIVCVNTNAASIMIGERAADMILTTGHPQAEETKTA
;
A
#
# COMPACT_ATOMS: atom_id res chain seq x y z
N MET A 1 -26.04 -5.40 22.10
CA MET A 1 -25.24 -5.76 20.91
C MET A 1 -25.85 -5.08 19.70
N SER A 2 -25.11 -4.23 19.05
CA SER A 2 -25.54 -3.59 17.79
C SER A 2 -25.42 -4.60 16.65
N ARG A 3 -26.42 -4.64 15.77
CA ARG A 3 -26.51 -5.63 14.70
C ARG A 3 -26.53 -4.94 13.34
N TYR A 4 -25.54 -5.23 12.51
CA TYR A 4 -25.34 -4.68 11.18
C TYR A 4 -25.49 -5.76 10.11
N ASP A 5 -25.67 -5.36 8.87
CA ASP A 5 -25.59 -6.30 7.76
C ASP A 5 -24.12 -6.63 7.48
N TYR A 6 -23.26 -5.60 7.50
CA TYR A 6 -21.81 -5.74 7.31
C TYR A 6 -21.04 -4.98 8.40
N VAL A 7 -19.92 -5.56 8.85
CA VAL A 7 -18.95 -4.91 9.72
C VAL A 7 -17.62 -4.84 8.98
N VAL A 8 -17.14 -3.63 8.70
CA VAL A 8 -15.85 -3.36 8.06
C VAL A 8 -14.85 -2.92 9.11
N ILE A 9 -13.69 -3.59 9.20
CA ILE A 9 -12.65 -3.35 10.19
C ILE A 9 -11.45 -2.69 9.52
N GLY A 10 -11.17 -1.44 9.88
CA GLY A 10 -10.16 -0.57 9.29
C GLY A 10 -10.75 0.39 8.26
N ALA A 11 -10.61 1.71 8.50
CA ALA A 11 -11.02 2.76 7.58
C ALA A 11 -9.84 3.24 6.72
N GLY A 12 -9.02 2.30 6.22
CA GLY A 12 -7.93 2.56 5.29
C GLY A 12 -8.38 2.67 3.84
N SER A 13 -7.43 2.53 2.91
CA SER A 13 -7.65 2.70 1.46
C SER A 13 -8.79 1.84 0.93
N SER A 14 -8.86 0.55 1.31
CA SER A 14 -9.94 -0.35 0.89
C SER A 14 -11.20 -0.20 1.75
N GLY A 15 -11.05 -0.03 3.08
CA GLY A 15 -12.17 0.01 4.01
C GLY A 15 -13.09 1.20 3.82
N CYS A 16 -12.57 2.40 3.50
CA CYS A 16 -13.36 3.57 3.13
C CYS A 16 -14.22 3.30 1.87
N VAL A 17 -13.64 2.63 0.87
CA VAL A 17 -14.35 2.22 -0.34
C VAL A 17 -15.48 1.26 -0.01
N LEU A 18 -15.18 0.19 0.75
CA LEU A 18 -16.15 -0.81 1.17
C LEU A 18 -17.33 -0.17 1.92
N ALA A 19 -17.05 0.65 2.94
CA ALA A 19 -18.08 1.31 3.72
C ALA A 19 -18.99 2.22 2.85
N ALA A 20 -18.38 2.99 1.95
CA ALA A 20 -19.11 3.84 1.01
C ALA A 20 -19.98 3.01 0.06
N ARG A 21 -19.42 1.99 -0.60
CA ARG A 21 -20.14 1.19 -1.60
C ARG A 21 -21.23 0.30 -1.00
N LEU A 22 -20.95 -0.38 0.11
CA LEU A 22 -21.94 -1.24 0.77
C LEU A 22 -23.13 -0.43 1.30
N SER A 23 -22.89 0.81 1.77
CA SER A 23 -23.98 1.67 2.25
C SER A 23 -24.82 2.30 1.15
N GLU A 24 -24.38 2.33 -0.13
CA GLU A 24 -25.16 2.85 -1.27
C GLU A 24 -26.48 2.11 -1.47
N ASN A 25 -26.52 0.82 -1.19
CA ASN A 25 -27.71 -0.04 -1.42
C ASN A 25 -28.59 -0.23 -0.18
N GLY A 26 -28.44 0.63 0.85
CA GLY A 26 -29.27 0.62 2.04
C GLY A 26 -28.89 -0.42 3.10
N ALA A 27 -27.83 -1.20 2.91
CA ALA A 27 -27.29 -2.11 3.92
C ALA A 27 -26.87 -1.35 5.18
N GLN A 28 -27.10 -1.91 6.36
CA GLN A 28 -26.61 -1.36 7.62
C GLN A 28 -25.15 -1.71 7.78
N VAL A 29 -24.26 -0.72 7.67
CA VAL A 29 -22.80 -0.88 7.70
C VAL A 29 -22.22 -0.25 8.95
N LEU A 30 -21.37 -0.99 9.65
CA LEU A 30 -20.47 -0.45 10.69
C LEU A 30 -19.05 -0.42 10.12
N LEU A 31 -18.40 0.73 10.19
CA LEU A 31 -16.97 0.92 9.93
C LEU A 31 -16.25 1.19 11.24
N LEU A 32 -15.24 0.40 11.57
CA LEU A 32 -14.38 0.57 12.74
C LEU A 32 -13.00 1.08 12.32
N GLU A 33 -12.53 2.14 12.98
CA GLU A 33 -11.18 2.69 12.81
C GLU A 33 -10.50 2.84 14.18
N ALA A 34 -9.27 2.31 14.28
CA ALA A 34 -8.49 2.37 15.51
C ALA A 34 -8.01 3.79 15.84
N GLY A 35 -7.73 4.59 14.82
CA GLY A 35 -7.35 5.98 14.92
C GLY A 35 -8.52 6.95 15.03
N GLY A 36 -8.17 8.23 14.99
CA GLY A 36 -9.13 9.34 15.03
C GLY A 36 -9.65 9.77 13.66
N GLU A 37 -10.38 10.89 13.68
CA GLU A 37 -10.82 11.58 12.46
C GLU A 37 -9.63 12.27 11.76
N ASP A 38 -9.74 12.46 10.45
CA ASP A 38 -8.73 13.13 9.61
C ASP A 38 -8.90 14.68 9.60
N THR A 39 -9.24 15.26 10.75
CA THR A 39 -9.54 16.70 10.90
C THR A 39 -8.30 17.56 11.10
N LYS A 40 -7.13 16.98 11.33
CA LYS A 40 -5.87 17.69 11.49
C LYS A 40 -5.48 18.35 10.17
N GLU A 41 -5.29 19.67 10.16
CA GLU A 41 -5.15 20.48 8.95
C GLU A 41 -3.93 20.09 8.11
N ASP A 42 -2.82 19.78 8.75
CA ASP A 42 -1.57 19.39 8.09
C ASP A 42 -1.63 18.03 7.38
N LEU A 43 -2.57 17.15 7.75
CA LEU A 43 -2.85 15.91 6.98
C LEU A 43 -3.23 16.20 5.52
N HIS A 44 -3.84 17.36 5.27
CA HIS A 44 -4.31 17.75 3.94
C HIS A 44 -3.28 18.56 3.15
N VAL A 45 -2.15 18.93 3.77
CA VAL A 45 -1.06 19.68 3.14
C VAL A 45 -0.10 18.73 2.43
N PRO A 46 -0.02 18.74 1.07
CA PRO A 46 0.71 17.72 0.35
C PRO A 46 2.18 17.54 0.75
N PRO A 47 3.04 18.56 0.84
CA PRO A 47 4.46 18.37 1.21
C PRO A 47 4.68 18.01 2.68
N ALA A 48 3.64 18.03 3.53
CA ALA A 48 3.77 17.75 4.97
C ALA A 48 3.76 16.24 5.31
N TRP A 49 3.59 15.35 4.33
CA TRP A 49 3.43 13.91 4.59
C TRP A 49 4.57 13.28 5.44
N PRO A 50 5.85 13.68 5.36
CA PRO A 50 6.87 13.07 6.22
C PRO A 50 6.73 13.48 7.70
N ALA A 51 6.07 14.60 8.00
CA ALA A 51 5.88 15.08 9.36
C ALA A 51 4.83 14.30 10.18
N HIS A 52 4.09 13.40 9.54
CA HIS A 52 3.08 12.57 10.19
C HIS A 52 3.64 11.30 10.83
N TRP A 53 4.86 10.90 10.45
CA TRP A 53 5.50 9.70 10.96
C TRP A 53 5.86 9.82 12.44
N GLY A 54 5.56 8.76 13.20
CA GLY A 54 5.79 8.72 14.64
C GLY A 54 4.83 9.61 15.45
N THR A 55 3.76 10.14 14.84
CA THR A 55 2.73 10.94 15.53
C THR A 55 1.50 10.10 15.88
N GLU A 56 0.47 10.73 16.49
CA GLU A 56 -0.78 10.06 16.86
C GLU A 56 -1.57 9.46 15.69
N VAL A 57 -1.30 9.91 14.46
CA VAL A 57 -1.94 9.41 13.22
C VAL A 57 -1.17 8.28 12.57
N ASP A 58 -0.12 7.79 13.21
CA ASP A 58 0.74 6.71 12.78
C ASP A 58 0.75 5.58 13.82
N TRP A 59 0.69 4.32 13.36
CA TRP A 59 0.93 3.16 14.23
C TRP A 59 2.37 3.10 14.74
N ALA A 60 3.30 3.78 14.09
CA ALA A 60 4.72 3.86 14.41
C ALA A 60 5.36 2.48 14.60
N TYR A 61 5.05 1.54 13.70
CA TYR A 61 5.66 0.22 13.75
C TYR A 61 7.16 0.25 13.47
N GLU A 62 7.84 -0.73 14.01
CA GLU A 62 9.25 -1.02 13.74
C GLU A 62 9.39 -2.49 13.37
N THR A 63 10.23 -2.78 12.38
CA THR A 63 10.53 -4.17 12.00
C THR A 63 11.41 -4.84 13.05
N THR A 64 11.44 -6.17 13.05
CA THR A 64 12.54 -6.90 13.68
C THR A 64 13.87 -6.49 13.01
N PRO A 65 15.01 -6.63 13.69
CA PRO A 65 16.31 -6.39 13.06
C PRO A 65 16.46 -7.19 11.75
N GLN A 66 16.91 -6.52 10.68
CA GLN A 66 17.00 -7.10 9.35
C GLN A 66 18.44 -7.47 8.98
N PRO A 67 18.79 -8.78 8.89
CA PRO A 67 20.15 -9.21 8.61
C PRO A 67 20.74 -8.62 7.32
N GLY A 68 19.94 -8.54 6.25
CA GLY A 68 20.36 -8.00 4.94
C GLY A 68 20.66 -6.50 4.97
N THR A 69 20.11 -5.75 5.93
CA THR A 69 20.34 -4.30 6.07
C THR A 69 21.12 -3.96 7.35
N GLY A 70 22.25 -4.64 7.55
CA GLY A 70 23.16 -4.37 8.67
C GLY A 70 22.60 -4.72 10.04
N ASN A 71 21.63 -5.60 10.11
CA ASN A 71 20.90 -5.99 11.33
C ASN A 71 20.19 -4.81 12.02
N LEU A 72 19.78 -3.79 11.23
CA LEU A 72 19.05 -2.63 11.72
C LEU A 72 17.53 -2.88 11.65
N PRO A 73 16.76 -2.39 12.63
CA PRO A 73 15.33 -2.28 12.50
C PRO A 73 14.97 -1.07 11.60
N HIS A 74 13.80 -1.12 10.98
CA HIS A 74 13.28 -0.05 10.14
C HIS A 74 11.96 0.49 10.67
N ASN A 75 11.81 1.81 10.70
CA ASN A 75 10.53 2.43 11.00
C ASN A 75 9.54 2.16 9.86
N TRP A 76 8.35 1.70 10.21
CA TRP A 76 7.28 1.33 9.28
C TRP A 76 5.98 2.11 9.55
N PRO A 77 5.92 3.39 9.19
CA PRO A 77 4.71 4.19 9.38
C PRO A 77 3.50 3.59 8.66
N ARG A 78 2.40 3.44 9.38
CA ARG A 78 1.09 3.01 8.89
C ARG A 78 0.02 3.92 9.44
N GLY A 79 -0.85 4.44 8.59
CA GLY A 79 -1.89 5.38 9.02
C GLY A 79 -2.83 4.79 10.07
N LYS A 80 -3.01 5.55 11.18
CA LYS A 80 -3.93 5.29 12.29
C LYS A 80 -4.92 6.44 12.39
N VAL A 81 -5.73 6.58 11.38
CA VAL A 81 -6.64 7.71 11.16
C VAL A 81 -7.64 7.33 10.06
N LEU A 82 -8.79 8.00 9.95
CA LEU A 82 -9.67 7.84 8.79
C LEU A 82 -8.90 8.04 7.49
N GLY A 83 -9.08 7.13 6.53
CA GLY A 83 -8.30 7.02 5.30
C GLY A 83 -7.05 6.14 5.44
N GLY A 84 -6.65 5.78 6.67
CA GLY A 84 -5.48 4.95 6.93
C GLY A 84 -4.22 5.52 6.29
N SER A 85 -3.40 4.66 5.67
CA SER A 85 -2.16 5.10 5.01
C SER A 85 -2.39 6.05 3.84
N SER A 86 -3.60 6.11 3.22
CA SER A 86 -3.88 7.14 2.20
C SER A 86 -3.91 8.56 2.77
N SER A 87 -4.07 8.73 4.09
CA SER A 87 -4.03 10.02 4.78
C SER A 87 -2.63 10.48 5.14
N ILE A 88 -1.60 9.61 5.07
CA ILE A 88 -0.21 9.94 5.43
C ILE A 88 0.83 9.58 4.36
N ASN A 89 0.43 9.03 3.21
CA ASN A 89 1.33 8.64 2.12
C ASN A 89 1.82 9.84 1.28
N ALA A 90 2.74 9.58 0.34
CA ALA A 90 3.24 10.56 -0.62
C ALA A 90 2.32 10.78 -1.84
N MET A 91 1.07 10.36 -1.80
CA MET A 91 0.00 10.63 -2.78
C MET A 91 0.25 10.16 -4.23
N VAL A 92 1.25 9.37 -4.49
CA VAL A 92 1.53 8.83 -5.83
C VAL A 92 0.38 7.92 -6.28
N TYR A 93 -0.12 8.13 -7.51
CA TYR A 93 -1.22 7.37 -8.08
C TYR A 93 -0.77 6.59 -9.31
N LEU A 94 -0.31 5.38 -9.08
CA LEU A 94 0.10 4.40 -10.08
C LEU A 94 -0.64 3.09 -9.81
N ARG A 95 -1.19 2.45 -10.86
CA ARG A 95 -2.04 1.24 -10.72
C ARG A 95 -1.24 -0.05 -10.60
N GLY A 96 -0.09 -0.13 -11.25
CA GLY A 96 0.67 -1.35 -11.51
C GLY A 96 0.67 -1.70 -13.00
N HIS A 97 1.63 -2.51 -13.42
CA HIS A 97 1.69 -3.00 -14.78
C HIS A 97 0.65 -4.10 -15.01
N ARG A 98 0.08 -4.17 -16.24
CA ARG A 98 -0.92 -5.21 -16.57
C ARG A 98 -0.48 -6.62 -16.24
N ASN A 99 0.79 -6.93 -16.46
CA ASN A 99 1.34 -8.27 -16.19
C ASN A 99 1.44 -8.58 -14.68
N ASP A 100 1.41 -7.60 -13.78
CA ASP A 100 1.35 -7.87 -12.34
C ASP A 100 0.03 -8.60 -12.03
N PHE A 101 -1.07 -8.10 -12.57
CA PHE A 101 -2.42 -8.66 -12.38
C PHE A 101 -2.64 -9.96 -13.15
N ASP A 102 -2.11 -10.04 -14.39
CA ASP A 102 -2.15 -11.29 -15.18
C ASP A 102 -1.37 -12.39 -14.45
N GLY A 103 -0.26 -12.02 -13.78
CA GLY A 103 0.49 -12.89 -12.89
C GLY A 103 -0.32 -13.38 -11.68
N TRP A 104 -1.15 -12.51 -11.07
CA TRP A 104 -2.04 -12.92 -9.98
C TRP A 104 -3.04 -13.97 -10.44
N ALA A 105 -3.68 -13.74 -11.59
CA ALA A 105 -4.63 -14.72 -12.15
C ALA A 105 -3.96 -16.05 -12.52
N ALA A 106 -2.79 -16.00 -13.13
CA ALA A 106 -2.01 -17.20 -13.45
C ALA A 106 -1.56 -17.98 -12.20
N GLY A 107 -1.33 -17.29 -11.08
CA GLY A 107 -1.00 -17.85 -9.77
C GLY A 107 -2.20 -18.37 -8.97
N GLY A 108 -3.40 -18.43 -9.56
CA GLY A 108 -4.60 -19.02 -8.93
C GLY A 108 -5.66 -18.00 -8.46
N ALA A 109 -5.40 -16.71 -8.54
CA ALA A 109 -6.41 -15.67 -8.28
C ALA A 109 -7.30 -15.46 -9.53
N THR A 110 -8.13 -16.45 -9.86
CA THR A 110 -8.98 -16.44 -11.04
C THR A 110 -9.83 -15.17 -11.13
N GLY A 111 -9.79 -14.50 -12.31
CA GLY A 111 -10.51 -13.25 -12.57
C GLY A 111 -9.79 -12.00 -12.07
N TRP A 112 -8.61 -12.11 -11.46
CA TRP A 112 -7.78 -10.99 -11.04
C TRP A 112 -6.74 -10.59 -12.10
N ASP A 113 -6.97 -10.95 -13.36
CA ASP A 113 -6.22 -10.46 -14.51
C ASP A 113 -6.53 -8.98 -14.79
N TYR A 114 -5.67 -8.32 -15.56
CA TYR A 114 -5.80 -6.89 -15.83
C TYR A 114 -7.14 -6.51 -16.45
N GLU A 115 -7.61 -7.30 -17.42
CA GLU A 115 -8.89 -7.03 -18.11
C GLU A 115 -10.08 -7.13 -17.14
N GLY A 116 -10.05 -8.10 -16.21
CA GLY A 116 -11.05 -8.24 -15.16
C GLY A 116 -11.01 -7.11 -14.13
N LEU A 117 -9.84 -6.47 -13.92
CA LEU A 117 -9.64 -5.40 -12.95
C LEU A 117 -9.78 -3.99 -13.53
N LEU A 118 -9.56 -3.79 -14.83
CA LEU A 118 -9.62 -2.50 -15.49
C LEU A 118 -10.97 -1.75 -15.25
N PRO A 119 -12.14 -2.40 -15.25
CA PRO A 119 -13.39 -1.74 -14.93
C PRO A 119 -13.42 -1.10 -13.53
N TYR A 120 -12.78 -1.71 -12.54
CA TYR A 120 -12.69 -1.19 -11.17
C TYR A 120 -11.70 -0.03 -11.08
N PHE A 121 -10.57 -0.09 -11.77
CA PHE A 121 -9.66 1.04 -11.91
C PHE A 121 -10.34 2.26 -12.55
N LYS A 122 -11.14 2.05 -13.57
CA LYS A 122 -11.92 3.14 -14.21
C LYS A 122 -13.04 3.65 -13.30
N LYS A 123 -13.71 2.76 -12.56
CA LYS A 123 -14.80 3.10 -11.63
C LYS A 123 -14.34 3.98 -10.46
N MET A 124 -13.09 3.83 -10.02
CA MET A 124 -12.59 4.56 -8.86
C MET A 124 -12.11 5.97 -9.18
N GLU A 125 -11.92 6.36 -10.45
CA GLU A 125 -11.28 7.62 -10.81
C GLU A 125 -12.08 8.51 -11.76
N THR A 126 -11.75 9.79 -11.74
CA THR A 126 -12.12 10.80 -12.75
C THR A 126 -10.85 11.46 -13.24
N VAL A 127 -10.50 11.24 -14.51
CA VAL A 127 -9.34 11.82 -15.18
C VAL A 127 -9.81 12.59 -16.41
N GLU A 128 -9.51 13.90 -16.46
CA GLU A 128 -9.85 14.75 -17.58
C GLU A 128 -8.86 14.55 -18.74
N GLY A 129 -9.39 14.29 -19.94
CA GLY A 129 -8.55 14.13 -21.14
C GLY A 129 -7.78 12.80 -21.24
N GLY A 130 -7.98 11.87 -20.28
CA GLY A 130 -7.40 10.53 -20.34
C GLY A 130 -8.02 9.66 -21.44
N ASP A 131 -7.26 8.65 -21.90
CA ASP A 131 -7.76 7.69 -22.89
C ASP A 131 -8.93 6.87 -22.28
N PRO A 132 -10.13 6.95 -22.83
CA PRO A 132 -11.31 6.27 -22.30
C PRO A 132 -11.23 4.74 -22.35
N GLU A 133 -10.27 4.16 -23.07
CA GLU A 133 -9.98 2.73 -23.02
C GLU A 133 -9.44 2.36 -21.62
N TYR A 134 -8.54 3.18 -21.07
CA TYR A 134 -7.85 2.89 -19.81
C TYR A 134 -8.35 3.73 -18.63
N ARG A 135 -8.84 4.95 -18.85
CA ARG A 135 -9.10 5.93 -17.79
C ARG A 135 -10.59 6.11 -17.51
N GLY A 136 -10.90 6.37 -16.24
CA GLY A 136 -12.25 6.63 -15.77
C GLY A 136 -12.62 8.12 -15.81
N THR A 137 -13.94 8.41 -15.88
CA THR A 137 -14.46 9.78 -16.02
C THR A 137 -15.50 10.17 -14.97
N SER A 138 -15.81 9.27 -14.00
CA SER A 138 -16.91 9.47 -13.05
C SER A 138 -16.67 8.93 -11.64
N GLY A 139 -15.46 8.43 -11.37
CA GLY A 139 -15.10 7.92 -10.05
C GLY A 139 -14.76 9.03 -9.05
N PRO A 140 -14.68 8.69 -7.75
CA PRO A 140 -14.47 9.69 -6.70
C PRO A 140 -13.03 10.20 -6.61
N MET A 141 -12.02 9.40 -6.94
CA MET A 141 -10.63 9.85 -6.97
C MET A 141 -10.39 10.79 -8.17
N ARG A 142 -9.59 11.84 -7.97
CA ARG A 142 -9.26 12.83 -9.00
C ARG A 142 -7.75 13.01 -9.14
N PRO A 143 -7.04 11.95 -9.56
CA PRO A 143 -5.59 12.03 -9.73
C PRO A 143 -5.24 12.96 -10.89
N LYS A 144 -4.14 13.71 -10.74
CA LYS A 144 -3.59 14.59 -11.76
C LYS A 144 -2.10 14.82 -11.55
N ILE A 145 -1.41 15.21 -12.59
CA ILE A 145 -0.02 15.69 -12.53
C ILE A 145 0.04 16.96 -11.66
N ALA A 146 1.17 17.18 -10.97
CA ALA A 146 1.40 18.37 -10.17
C ALA A 146 1.21 19.65 -11.01
N GLU A 147 0.49 20.65 -10.46
CA GLU A 147 0.21 21.92 -11.16
C GLU A 147 1.46 22.83 -11.20
N ASP A 148 2.29 22.76 -10.17
CA ASP A 148 3.52 23.55 -10.01
C ASP A 148 4.66 22.60 -9.59
N PRO A 149 5.18 21.80 -10.53
CA PRO A 149 6.21 20.82 -10.24
C PRO A 149 7.56 21.48 -9.96
N ASN A 150 8.42 20.79 -9.20
CA ASN A 150 9.78 21.25 -8.95
C ASN A 150 10.60 21.24 -10.25
N PRO A 151 11.37 22.29 -10.59
CA PRO A 151 12.19 22.33 -11.79
C PRO A 151 13.15 21.14 -11.95
N LEU A 152 13.66 20.57 -10.85
CA LEU A 152 14.51 19.38 -10.91
C LEU A 152 13.78 18.14 -11.46
N SER A 153 12.47 18.07 -11.33
CA SER A 153 11.69 16.98 -11.94
C SER A 153 11.71 17.02 -13.46
N GLU A 154 11.75 18.22 -14.09
CA GLU A 154 11.97 18.38 -15.54
C GLU A 154 13.38 17.98 -15.93
N VAL A 155 14.39 18.40 -15.15
CA VAL A 155 15.80 18.01 -15.37
C VAL A 155 15.98 16.49 -15.39
N PHE A 156 15.35 15.79 -14.48
CA PHE A 156 15.35 14.31 -14.48
C PHE A 156 14.76 13.75 -15.79
N LEU A 157 13.60 14.24 -16.22
CA LEU A 157 12.99 13.79 -17.48
C LEU A 157 13.80 14.14 -18.70
N ASP A 158 14.47 15.30 -18.72
CA ASP A 158 15.35 15.69 -19.82
C ASP A 158 16.62 14.81 -19.86
N ALA A 159 17.17 14.43 -18.70
CA ALA A 159 18.27 13.46 -18.63
C ALA A 159 17.86 12.10 -19.19
N THR A 160 16.65 11.62 -18.89
CA THR A 160 16.16 10.34 -19.45
C THR A 160 16.02 10.41 -20.98
N LYS A 161 15.52 11.52 -21.52
CA LYS A 161 15.41 11.73 -22.97
C LYS A 161 16.77 11.84 -23.65
N GLU A 162 17.72 12.58 -23.04
CA GLU A 162 19.09 12.73 -23.53
C GLU A 162 19.77 11.37 -23.70
N LEU A 163 19.56 10.46 -22.76
CA LEU A 163 20.13 9.12 -22.76
C LEU A 163 19.31 8.10 -23.57
N GLY A 164 18.19 8.54 -24.18
CA GLY A 164 17.37 7.70 -25.06
C GLY A 164 16.49 6.68 -24.33
N TYR A 165 16.16 6.91 -23.05
CA TYR A 165 15.20 6.07 -22.35
C TYR A 165 13.79 6.27 -22.89
N PRO A 166 12.95 5.22 -22.91
CA PRO A 166 11.53 5.34 -23.23
C PRO A 166 10.83 6.36 -22.34
N THR A 167 9.83 7.02 -22.88
CA THR A 167 8.98 7.96 -22.13
C THR A 167 7.52 7.51 -22.19
N THR A 168 6.76 7.87 -21.15
CA THR A 168 5.31 7.67 -21.12
C THR A 168 4.62 8.97 -20.68
N ASP A 169 3.49 9.27 -21.32
CA ASP A 169 2.62 10.40 -20.95
C ASP A 169 1.58 10.00 -19.90
N ASP A 170 1.34 8.68 -19.74
CA ASP A 170 0.38 8.15 -18.78
C ASP A 170 0.78 6.73 -18.32
N PHE A 171 1.32 6.62 -17.13
CA PHE A 171 1.66 5.33 -16.50
C PHE A 171 0.45 4.43 -16.25
N ASN A 172 -0.76 4.98 -16.24
CA ASN A 172 -2.01 4.25 -16.04
C ASN A 172 -2.75 3.98 -17.36
N GLY A 173 -2.14 4.32 -18.49
CA GLY A 173 -2.65 4.15 -19.84
C GLY A 173 -2.09 2.93 -20.58
N ALA A 174 -1.98 3.07 -21.90
CA ALA A 174 -1.50 2.00 -22.79
C ALA A 174 -0.02 1.66 -22.60
N VAL A 175 0.83 2.67 -22.31
CA VAL A 175 2.28 2.52 -22.16
C VAL A 175 2.67 2.78 -20.71
N GLN A 176 2.96 1.72 -19.99
CA GLN A 176 3.23 1.74 -18.55
C GLN A 176 4.73 1.65 -18.19
N GLU A 177 5.62 1.56 -19.17
CA GLU A 177 7.08 1.52 -19.02
C GLU A 177 7.71 2.79 -19.58
N GLY A 178 8.76 3.31 -18.93
CA GLY A 178 9.49 4.50 -19.33
C GLY A 178 9.54 5.56 -18.24
N ALA A 179 10.03 6.77 -18.59
CA ALA A 179 10.09 7.93 -17.73
C ALA A 179 8.94 8.90 -18.01
N GLY A 180 8.39 9.51 -16.96
CA GLY A 180 7.29 10.45 -17.13
C GLY A 180 6.84 11.11 -15.83
N TRP A 181 5.92 12.05 -15.95
CA TRP A 181 5.17 12.60 -14.84
C TRP A 181 4.18 11.55 -14.34
N HIS A 182 4.15 11.29 -13.04
CA HIS A 182 3.09 10.48 -12.47
C HIS A 182 2.01 11.34 -11.84
N GLU A 183 0.80 10.80 -11.81
CA GLU A 183 -0.33 11.47 -11.20
C GLU A 183 -0.28 11.37 -9.67
N LEU A 184 -0.87 12.36 -9.02
CA LEU A 184 -0.95 12.49 -7.57
C LEU A 184 -2.41 12.56 -7.12
N THR A 185 -2.73 11.97 -5.98
CA THR A 185 -4.04 12.12 -5.32
C THR A 185 -4.10 13.47 -4.58
N ILE A 186 -3.97 14.56 -5.36
CA ILE A 186 -4.08 15.95 -4.91
C ILE A 186 -5.21 16.61 -5.69
N ALA A 187 -6.22 17.12 -5.00
CA ALA A 187 -7.35 17.83 -5.58
C ALA A 187 -7.54 19.18 -4.90
N GLY A 188 -7.60 20.27 -5.68
CA GLY A 188 -7.72 21.63 -5.14
C GLY A 188 -6.57 22.02 -4.22
N GLY A 189 -5.33 21.59 -4.51
CA GLY A 189 -4.14 21.86 -3.72
C GLY A 189 -4.06 21.11 -2.38
N LYS A 190 -4.94 20.12 -2.15
CA LYS A 190 -5.00 19.33 -0.93
C LYS A 190 -4.92 17.83 -1.23
N ARG A 191 -4.37 17.05 -0.28
CA ARG A 191 -4.44 15.58 -0.30
C ARG A 191 -5.87 15.11 -0.49
N GLN A 192 -6.08 14.19 -1.39
CA GLN A 192 -7.32 13.43 -1.55
C GLN A 192 -7.11 11.99 -1.06
N SER A 193 -7.25 11.76 0.24
CA SER A 193 -7.27 10.41 0.82
C SER A 193 -8.55 9.67 0.43
N THR A 194 -8.62 8.37 0.70
CA THR A 194 -9.88 7.62 0.52
C THR A 194 -10.97 8.04 1.51
N ALA A 195 -10.62 8.58 2.69
CA ALA A 195 -11.60 9.21 3.55
C ALA A 195 -12.25 10.41 2.85
N VAL A 196 -11.45 11.30 2.27
CA VAL A 196 -11.95 12.48 1.53
C VAL A 196 -12.76 12.09 0.29
N ALA A 197 -12.28 11.10 -0.48
CA ALA A 197 -12.89 10.74 -1.74
C ALA A 197 -14.17 9.88 -1.60
N TYR A 198 -14.20 8.95 -0.64
CA TYR A 198 -15.28 7.97 -0.50
C TYR A 198 -16.09 8.12 0.78
N LEU A 199 -15.42 8.27 1.94
CA LEU A 199 -16.10 8.18 3.23
C LEU A 199 -16.84 9.48 3.56
N HIS A 200 -16.23 10.65 3.43
CA HIS A 200 -16.87 11.93 3.75
C HIS A 200 -18.17 12.16 2.96
N PRO A 201 -18.25 11.86 1.64
CA PRO A 201 -19.51 11.96 0.92
C PRO A 201 -20.60 10.97 1.37
N ALA A 202 -20.23 9.92 2.09
CA ALA A 202 -21.14 8.88 2.57
C ALA A 202 -21.46 8.97 4.07
N ILE A 203 -20.70 9.74 4.85
CA ILE A 203 -20.70 9.67 6.32
C ILE A 203 -22.06 10.02 6.96
N ASP A 204 -22.86 10.86 6.30
CA ASP A 204 -24.18 11.26 6.77
C ASP A 204 -25.30 10.29 6.35
N ARG A 205 -25.00 9.18 5.70
CA ARG A 205 -26.00 8.16 5.36
C ARG A 205 -26.55 7.51 6.63
N PRO A 206 -27.88 7.41 6.82
CA PRO A 206 -28.47 6.88 8.06
C PRO A 206 -28.18 5.40 8.31
N ASN A 207 -27.71 4.67 7.30
CA ASN A 207 -27.35 3.25 7.35
C ASN A 207 -25.82 3.02 7.41
N LEU A 208 -25.01 4.07 7.52
CA LEU A 208 -23.58 3.98 7.76
C LEU A 208 -23.24 4.50 9.16
N THR A 209 -22.64 3.65 9.98
CA THR A 209 -22.10 4.02 11.29
C THR A 209 -20.59 3.96 11.24
N VAL A 210 -19.92 5.04 11.60
CA VAL A 210 -18.45 5.10 11.69
C VAL A 210 -18.05 5.28 13.14
N HIS A 211 -17.23 4.36 13.66
CA HIS A 211 -16.64 4.45 14.98
C HIS A 211 -15.14 4.67 14.84
N THR A 212 -14.66 5.85 15.23
CA THR A 212 -13.24 6.16 15.42
C THR A 212 -12.81 5.81 16.86
N TYR A 213 -11.49 5.71 17.07
CA TYR A 213 -10.89 5.21 18.33
C TYR A 213 -11.48 3.85 18.74
N ALA A 214 -11.80 3.01 17.76
CA ALA A 214 -12.41 1.71 17.91
C ALA A 214 -11.41 0.62 17.47
N HIS A 215 -10.61 0.14 18.41
CA HIS A 215 -9.56 -0.83 18.16
C HIS A 215 -10.14 -2.26 18.18
N ALA A 216 -10.17 -2.93 17.03
CA ALA A 216 -10.59 -4.34 16.92
C ALA A 216 -9.61 -5.24 17.68
N ARG A 217 -10.14 -6.10 18.56
CA ARG A 217 -9.35 -6.96 19.44
C ARG A 217 -9.31 -8.40 18.96
N ARG A 218 -10.48 -8.94 18.61
CA ARG A 218 -10.64 -10.30 18.05
C ARG A 218 -12.00 -10.46 17.38
N LEU A 219 -12.07 -11.37 16.44
CA LEU A 219 -13.31 -11.81 15.80
C LEU A 219 -14.08 -12.74 16.73
N THR A 220 -15.39 -12.81 16.55
CA THR A 220 -16.27 -13.72 17.30
C THR A 220 -16.88 -14.77 16.38
N PHE A 221 -17.06 -16.00 16.88
CA PHE A 221 -17.46 -17.14 16.06
C PHE A 221 -18.64 -17.91 16.68
N ASP A 222 -19.41 -18.54 15.81
CA ASP A 222 -20.31 -19.65 16.12
C ASP A 222 -19.86 -20.84 15.25
N GLY A 223 -19.14 -21.76 15.85
CA GLY A 223 -18.43 -22.83 15.15
C GLY A 223 -17.40 -22.26 14.17
N LYS A 224 -17.57 -22.51 12.88
CA LYS A 224 -16.73 -21.97 11.81
C LYS A 224 -17.30 -20.70 11.14
N ARG A 225 -18.39 -20.15 11.65
CA ARG A 225 -18.96 -18.91 11.14
C ARG A 225 -18.49 -17.73 11.97
N CYS A 226 -17.87 -16.74 11.32
CA CYS A 226 -17.61 -15.45 11.92
C CYS A 226 -18.92 -14.68 12.08
N THR A 227 -19.20 -14.22 13.31
CA THR A 227 -20.46 -13.57 13.68
C THR A 227 -20.30 -12.09 14.01
N GLY A 228 -19.08 -11.62 14.19
CA GLY A 228 -18.82 -10.24 14.57
C GLY A 228 -17.39 -9.99 15.04
N VAL A 229 -17.21 -8.92 15.81
CA VAL A 229 -15.92 -8.48 16.33
C VAL A 229 -16.07 -7.87 17.72
N GLU A 230 -15.13 -8.16 18.59
CA GLU A 230 -14.90 -7.43 19.83
C GLU A 230 -13.91 -6.28 19.54
N TYR A 231 -14.22 -5.08 19.97
CA TYR A 231 -13.38 -3.90 19.82
C TYR A 231 -13.40 -3.05 21.09
N GLU A 232 -12.31 -2.35 21.33
CA GLU A 232 -12.22 -1.40 22.45
C GLU A 232 -12.51 0.01 21.96
N ARG A 233 -13.37 0.72 22.66
CA ARG A 233 -13.71 2.12 22.41
C ARG A 233 -13.97 2.84 23.73
N ALA A 234 -13.37 4.02 23.89
CA ALA A 234 -13.52 4.83 25.11
C ALA A 234 -13.27 4.04 26.42
N GLY A 235 -12.28 3.14 26.42
CA GLY A 235 -11.90 2.31 27.58
C GLY A 235 -12.88 1.17 27.91
N SER A 236 -13.83 0.88 27.02
CA SER A 236 -14.79 -0.22 27.17
C SER A 236 -14.69 -1.20 26.00
N VAL A 237 -14.80 -2.49 26.28
CA VAL A 237 -14.91 -3.53 25.25
C VAL A 237 -16.36 -3.66 24.81
N GLU A 238 -16.59 -3.47 23.53
CA GLU A 238 -17.89 -3.58 22.87
C GLU A 238 -17.87 -4.76 21.89
N THR A 239 -19.05 -5.26 21.53
CA THR A 239 -19.21 -6.29 20.50
C THR A 239 -20.18 -5.81 19.43
N ALA A 240 -19.77 -5.87 18.17
CA ALA A 240 -20.63 -5.70 17.02
C ALA A 240 -20.88 -7.05 16.34
N THR A 241 -22.12 -7.29 15.90
CA THR A 241 -22.49 -8.52 15.17
C THR A 241 -22.88 -8.20 13.73
N ALA A 242 -22.42 -9.04 12.79
CA ALA A 242 -22.80 -9.00 11.39
C ALA A 242 -23.83 -10.10 11.09
N LYS A 243 -24.90 -9.75 10.36
CA LYS A 243 -25.86 -10.73 9.81
C LYS A 243 -25.32 -11.39 8.54
N GLY A 244 -24.68 -10.59 7.70
CA GLY A 244 -24.00 -11.02 6.47
C GLY A 244 -22.57 -11.42 6.76
N GLU A 245 -21.64 -10.47 6.62
CA GLU A 245 -20.21 -10.74 6.70
C GLU A 245 -19.46 -9.70 7.55
N VAL A 246 -18.34 -10.12 8.11
CA VAL A 246 -17.27 -9.26 8.62
C VAL A 246 -16.21 -9.16 7.55
N ILE A 247 -15.77 -7.94 7.23
CA ILE A 247 -14.73 -7.66 6.24
C ILE A 247 -13.54 -7.02 6.94
N VAL A 248 -12.43 -7.72 6.98
CA VAL A 248 -11.16 -7.20 7.53
C VAL A 248 -10.46 -6.39 6.45
N SER A 249 -10.19 -5.12 6.73
CA SER A 249 -9.52 -4.16 5.84
C SER A 249 -8.49 -3.33 6.62
N ALA A 250 -7.79 -4.00 7.56
CA ALA A 250 -6.88 -3.34 8.49
C ALA A 250 -5.44 -3.20 7.94
N GLY A 251 -5.21 -3.58 6.67
CA GLY A 251 -3.93 -3.49 5.98
C GLY A 251 -3.00 -4.68 6.23
N ALA A 252 -1.90 -4.74 5.48
CA ALA A 252 -1.01 -5.91 5.44
C ALA A 252 -0.36 -6.28 6.78
N ILE A 253 -0.42 -5.42 7.79
CA ILE A 253 0.12 -5.70 9.13
C ILE A 253 -0.99 -6.11 10.11
N ASN A 254 -2.07 -5.33 10.17
CA ASN A 254 -3.11 -5.55 11.17
C ASN A 254 -4.16 -6.57 10.74
N SER A 255 -4.34 -6.83 9.44
CA SER A 255 -5.26 -7.87 8.97
C SER A 255 -4.81 -9.27 9.38
N PRO A 256 -3.56 -9.71 9.11
CA PRO A 256 -3.09 -10.99 9.65
C PRO A 256 -3.00 -10.97 11.18
N GLN A 257 -2.61 -9.86 11.82
CA GLN A 257 -2.60 -9.75 13.27
C GLN A 257 -3.98 -10.05 13.88
N LEU A 258 -5.05 -9.47 13.32
CA LEU A 258 -6.41 -9.71 13.81
C LEU A 258 -6.85 -11.17 13.60
N LEU A 259 -6.52 -11.79 12.46
CA LEU A 259 -6.79 -13.21 12.23
C LEU A 259 -6.06 -14.07 13.25
N LEU A 260 -4.77 -13.84 13.48
CA LEU A 260 -3.95 -14.56 14.47
C LEU A 260 -4.52 -14.41 15.89
N LEU A 261 -4.83 -13.18 16.33
CA LEU A 261 -5.46 -12.91 17.64
C LEU A 261 -6.82 -13.61 17.80
N SER A 262 -7.46 -13.93 16.68
CA SER A 262 -8.76 -14.61 16.64
C SER A 262 -8.65 -16.13 16.50
N GLY A 263 -7.44 -16.69 16.58
CA GLY A 263 -7.18 -18.12 16.49
C GLY A 263 -7.19 -18.67 15.07
N ILE A 264 -7.03 -17.83 14.04
CA ILE A 264 -6.91 -18.24 12.64
C ILE A 264 -5.46 -18.00 12.20
N GLY A 265 -4.72 -19.09 11.94
CA GLY A 265 -3.31 -19.00 11.55
C GLY A 265 -2.53 -20.27 11.82
N PRO A 266 -1.18 -20.23 11.78
CA PRO A 266 -0.31 -21.37 12.08
C PRO A 266 -0.53 -21.88 13.51
N ALA A 267 -1.01 -23.11 13.66
CA ALA A 267 -1.44 -23.68 14.96
C ALA A 267 -0.27 -23.74 15.98
N GLU A 268 0.94 -24.03 15.54
CA GLU A 268 2.13 -24.08 16.41
C GLU A 268 2.39 -22.70 17.03
N HIS A 269 2.49 -21.64 16.19
CA HIS A 269 2.71 -20.27 16.66
C HIS A 269 1.58 -19.80 17.61
N LEU A 270 0.31 -20.05 17.27
CA LEU A 270 -0.82 -19.66 18.12
C LEU A 270 -0.74 -20.34 19.50
N SER A 271 -0.40 -21.63 19.52
CA SER A 271 -0.28 -22.39 20.76
C SER A 271 0.89 -21.92 21.64
N GLU A 272 2.03 -21.56 21.03
CA GLU A 272 3.19 -21.02 21.75
C GLU A 272 2.90 -19.73 22.50
N ILE A 273 2.05 -18.87 21.94
CA ILE A 273 1.68 -17.60 22.58
C ILE A 273 0.35 -17.65 23.36
N GLY A 274 -0.26 -18.83 23.47
CA GLY A 274 -1.45 -19.05 24.30
C GLY A 274 -2.76 -18.56 23.67
N VAL A 275 -2.84 -18.52 22.34
CA VAL A 275 -4.09 -18.25 21.59
C VAL A 275 -4.72 -19.58 21.19
N ASP A 276 -5.99 -19.78 21.54
CA ASP A 276 -6.74 -20.96 21.15
C ASP A 276 -6.95 -21.04 19.64
N VAL A 277 -6.63 -22.20 19.03
CA VAL A 277 -6.77 -22.41 17.60
C VAL A 277 -8.23 -22.63 17.23
N VAL A 278 -8.83 -21.69 16.48
CA VAL A 278 -10.15 -21.79 15.86
C VAL A 278 -10.04 -22.51 14.51
N HIS A 279 -9.04 -22.12 13.72
CA HIS A 279 -8.78 -22.69 12.39
C HIS A 279 -7.31 -22.61 12.02
N GLU A 280 -6.72 -23.76 11.74
CA GLU A 280 -5.36 -23.78 11.21
C GLU A 280 -5.35 -23.29 9.77
N LEU A 281 -4.61 -22.22 9.52
CA LEU A 281 -4.43 -21.59 8.21
C LEU A 281 -2.99 -21.05 8.10
N PRO A 282 -2.06 -21.90 7.65
CA PRO A 282 -0.61 -21.64 7.73
C PRO A 282 -0.16 -20.34 7.06
N GLY A 283 -0.82 -19.92 5.98
CA GLY A 283 -0.45 -18.72 5.22
C GLY A 283 -0.72 -17.38 5.91
N VAL A 284 -1.46 -17.36 7.03
CA VAL A 284 -1.75 -16.11 7.72
C VAL A 284 -0.48 -15.51 8.32
N GLY A 285 -0.14 -14.30 7.85
CA GLY A 285 1.06 -13.58 8.24
C GLY A 285 2.30 -13.92 7.43
N GLU A 286 2.27 -14.98 6.61
CA GLU A 286 3.39 -15.35 5.73
C GLU A 286 3.37 -14.54 4.42
N ASN A 287 4.38 -14.71 3.56
CA ASN A 287 4.50 -14.05 2.27
C ASN A 287 4.56 -12.50 2.35
N LEU A 288 4.94 -11.93 3.51
CA LEU A 288 5.16 -10.48 3.59
C LEU A 288 6.25 -10.06 2.63
N HIS A 289 5.97 -9.05 1.82
CA HIS A 289 7.01 -8.35 1.06
C HIS A 289 6.66 -6.88 0.89
N ASP A 290 7.69 -6.09 0.65
CA ASP A 290 7.67 -4.65 0.50
C ASP A 290 8.78 -4.26 -0.45
N HIS A 291 8.60 -3.27 -1.28
CA HIS A 291 9.67 -2.77 -2.11
C HIS A 291 10.84 -2.28 -1.24
N PRO A 292 12.04 -2.86 -1.35
CA PRO A 292 13.22 -2.23 -0.78
C PRO A 292 13.50 -0.91 -1.53
N LEU A 293 13.77 0.15 -0.78
CA LEU A 293 14.08 1.48 -1.31
C LEU A 293 15.49 1.88 -0.91
N LEU A 294 16.33 2.18 -1.89
CA LEU A 294 17.67 2.73 -1.71
C LEU A 294 17.71 4.18 -2.20
N GLY A 295 18.12 5.12 -1.37
CA GLY A 295 18.32 6.51 -1.74
C GLY A 295 19.76 6.78 -2.18
N LEU A 296 20.01 7.03 -3.48
CA LEU A 296 21.26 7.58 -3.97
C LEU A 296 21.14 9.11 -3.98
N VAL A 297 21.93 9.80 -3.13
CA VAL A 297 21.75 11.23 -2.84
C VAL A 297 22.85 12.08 -3.47
N PHE A 298 22.43 13.15 -4.12
CA PHE A 298 23.33 14.14 -4.72
C PHE A 298 23.07 15.52 -4.10
N GLU A 299 24.14 16.20 -3.67
CA GLU A 299 24.11 17.60 -3.29
C GLU A 299 24.17 18.49 -4.56
N ALA A 300 23.41 19.56 -4.59
CA ALA A 300 23.41 20.55 -5.66
C ALA A 300 24.08 21.85 -5.20
N GLU A 301 24.85 22.52 -6.09
CA GLU A 301 25.34 23.89 -5.86
C GLU A 301 24.20 24.91 -6.05
N GLY A 302 23.32 24.69 -7.06
CA GLY A 302 22.12 25.48 -7.28
C GLY A 302 21.09 25.27 -6.16
N GLU A 303 20.36 26.32 -5.77
CA GLU A 303 19.30 26.22 -4.75
C GLU A 303 18.12 25.40 -5.25
N ILE A 304 17.78 24.34 -4.53
CA ILE A 304 16.58 23.52 -4.80
C ILE A 304 15.36 24.24 -4.21
N ALA A 305 14.41 24.60 -5.07
CA ALA A 305 13.16 25.24 -4.63
C ALA A 305 12.37 24.32 -3.68
N PRO A 306 11.69 24.86 -2.66
CA PRO A 306 10.78 24.09 -1.82
C PRO A 306 9.69 23.42 -2.66
N GLY A 307 9.41 22.14 -2.39
CA GLY A 307 8.35 21.42 -3.06
C GLY A 307 6.96 21.88 -2.61
N THR A 308 6.05 22.05 -3.55
CA THR A 308 4.64 22.44 -3.31
C THR A 308 3.68 21.24 -3.37
N ALA A 309 4.09 20.18 -4.08
CA ALA A 309 3.34 18.93 -4.23
C ALA A 309 3.85 17.86 -3.22
N ASN A 310 4.09 16.65 -3.68
CA ASN A 310 4.45 15.52 -2.82
C ASN A 310 5.96 15.30 -2.63
N LEU A 311 6.80 16.22 -3.06
CA LEU A 311 8.27 16.16 -3.06
C LEU A 311 8.88 15.16 -4.07
N ALA A 312 8.04 14.54 -4.91
CA ALA A 312 8.47 13.59 -5.93
C ALA A 312 7.39 13.49 -7.01
N GLU A 313 7.58 14.11 -8.17
CA GLU A 313 6.53 14.22 -9.19
C GLU A 313 6.80 13.37 -10.43
N THR A 314 7.98 12.75 -10.52
CA THR A 314 8.39 11.98 -11.70
C THR A 314 8.91 10.60 -11.31
N SER A 315 8.68 9.65 -12.20
CA SER A 315 9.17 8.27 -12.07
C SER A 315 9.75 7.77 -13.38
N MET A 316 10.56 6.72 -13.28
CA MET A 316 10.94 5.89 -14.42
C MET A 316 10.72 4.42 -14.04
N LEU A 317 9.92 3.72 -14.84
CA LEU A 317 9.72 2.28 -14.73
C LEU A 317 10.52 1.57 -15.82
N TRP A 318 11.31 0.57 -15.43
CA TRP A 318 12.19 -0.12 -16.36
C TRP A 318 12.45 -1.57 -15.93
N ARG A 319 12.93 -2.38 -16.87
CA ARG A 319 13.26 -3.80 -16.63
C ARG A 319 14.73 -3.93 -16.34
N SER A 320 15.08 -4.61 -15.23
CA SER A 320 16.47 -4.92 -14.88
C SER A 320 17.11 -5.88 -15.90
N ASP A 321 16.28 -6.74 -16.51
CA ASP A 321 16.66 -7.64 -17.60
C ASP A 321 15.67 -7.44 -18.76
N PRO A 322 16.15 -7.22 -20.01
CA PRO A 322 15.29 -7.07 -21.19
C PRO A 322 14.36 -8.26 -21.49
N SER A 323 14.63 -9.45 -20.95
CA SER A 323 13.79 -10.64 -21.10
C SER A 323 12.53 -10.61 -20.20
N LEU A 324 12.48 -9.75 -19.19
CA LEU A 324 11.30 -9.62 -18.34
C LEU A 324 10.11 -9.07 -19.13
N VAL A 325 8.91 -9.51 -18.77
CA VAL A 325 7.66 -9.10 -19.42
C VAL A 325 7.08 -7.80 -18.86
N SER A 326 7.54 -7.37 -17.67
CA SER A 326 7.11 -6.16 -16.99
C SER A 326 8.29 -5.48 -16.31
N PRO A 327 8.18 -4.17 -16.02
CA PRO A 327 9.14 -3.48 -15.16
C PRO A 327 9.23 -4.15 -13.79
N ASP A 328 10.44 -4.28 -13.28
CA ASP A 328 10.74 -4.74 -11.92
C ASP A 328 11.51 -3.70 -11.12
N MET A 329 11.82 -2.57 -11.76
CA MET A 329 12.57 -1.45 -11.19
C MET A 329 11.77 -0.15 -11.33
N GLN A 330 11.80 0.66 -10.27
CA GLN A 330 11.25 2.02 -10.26
C GLN A 330 12.30 3.01 -9.77
N PHE A 331 12.50 4.09 -10.51
CA PHE A 331 13.02 5.32 -9.94
C PHE A 331 11.86 6.22 -9.51
N MET A 332 11.95 6.70 -8.29
CA MET A 332 11.22 7.85 -7.80
C MET A 332 12.22 9.00 -7.69
N PHE A 333 12.07 10.06 -8.48
CA PHE A 333 12.95 11.21 -8.36
C PHE A 333 12.41 12.15 -7.28
N ILE A 334 13.21 12.36 -6.22
CA ILE A 334 12.80 13.05 -4.99
C ILE A 334 13.69 14.28 -4.81
N HIS A 335 13.11 15.47 -4.82
CA HIS A 335 13.87 16.72 -4.74
C HIS A 335 14.16 17.20 -3.32
N VAL A 336 14.32 16.25 -2.40
CA VAL A 336 14.85 16.41 -1.04
C VAL A 336 15.79 15.25 -0.72
N PRO A 337 16.71 15.38 0.26
CA PRO A 337 17.52 14.25 0.71
C PRO A 337 16.61 13.21 1.39
N PHE A 338 16.54 12.02 0.81
CA PHE A 338 15.73 10.92 1.32
C PHE A 338 16.61 9.68 1.56
N HIS A 339 16.83 9.36 2.82
CA HIS A 339 17.74 8.28 3.26
C HIS A 339 17.36 7.80 4.66
N PRO A 340 17.84 6.61 5.09
CA PRO A 340 17.66 6.15 6.46
C PRO A 340 18.23 7.14 7.50
N PRO A 341 17.63 7.25 8.70
CA PRO A 341 18.00 8.28 9.70
C PRO A 341 19.45 8.21 10.21
N HIS A 342 20.10 7.05 10.12
CA HIS A 342 21.49 6.88 10.55
C HIS A 342 22.52 7.34 9.52
N LEU A 343 22.11 7.64 8.30
CA LEU A 343 22.91 8.30 7.27
C LEU A 343 22.66 9.82 7.32
N GLN A 344 23.54 10.58 6.69
CA GLN A 344 23.43 12.04 6.64
C GLN A 344 23.73 12.56 5.24
N ALA A 345 22.95 13.54 4.80
CA ALA A 345 23.18 14.29 3.58
C ALA A 345 22.94 15.78 3.83
N PRO A 346 23.56 16.69 3.06
CA PRO A 346 23.27 18.12 3.12
C PRO A 346 21.79 18.39 2.79
N PRO A 347 21.18 19.44 3.37
CA PRO A 347 19.77 19.74 3.13
C PRO A 347 19.48 20.15 1.68
N ASN A 348 20.45 20.76 0.97
CA ASN A 348 20.32 21.12 -0.44
C ASN A 348 20.71 19.95 -1.35
N SER A 349 20.00 18.84 -1.21
CA SER A 349 20.23 17.60 -1.96
C SER A 349 18.94 17.05 -2.52
N TYR A 350 19.07 16.22 -3.56
CA TYR A 350 17.98 15.44 -4.14
C TYR A 350 18.37 13.96 -4.19
N THR A 351 17.40 13.10 -4.44
CA THR A 351 17.57 11.65 -4.32
C THR A 351 17.00 10.93 -5.55
N PHE A 352 17.78 10.03 -6.11
CA PHE A 352 17.25 8.94 -6.91
C PHE A 352 16.79 7.82 -5.95
N GLY A 353 15.49 7.71 -5.71
CA GLY A 353 14.91 6.62 -4.95
C GLY A 353 14.82 5.39 -5.84
N ILE A 354 15.64 4.38 -5.56
CA ILE A 354 15.77 3.15 -6.33
C ILE A 354 14.96 2.08 -5.64
N ALA A 355 13.89 1.61 -6.27
CA ALA A 355 13.06 0.53 -5.74
C ALA A 355 13.01 -0.64 -6.72
N THR A 356 12.82 -1.86 -6.18
CA THR A 356 12.67 -3.09 -6.97
C THR A 356 11.57 -3.97 -6.42
N ILE A 357 10.97 -4.81 -7.26
CA ILE A 357 10.14 -5.94 -6.80
C ILE A 357 11.08 -6.96 -6.12
N PRO A 358 10.88 -7.27 -4.82
CA PRO A 358 11.77 -8.20 -4.13
C PRO A 358 11.46 -9.66 -4.42
N ASP A 359 12.49 -10.49 -4.47
CA ASP A 359 12.36 -11.95 -4.37
C ASP A 359 12.29 -12.40 -2.91
N SER A 360 12.85 -11.62 -2.00
CA SER A 360 12.78 -11.86 -0.55
C SER A 360 11.34 -11.89 -0.05
N ARG A 361 11.06 -12.83 0.85
CA ARG A 361 9.77 -12.94 1.55
C ARG A 361 9.98 -12.98 3.05
N GLY A 362 9.06 -12.41 3.75
CA GLY A 362 9.06 -12.30 5.20
C GLY A 362 7.71 -12.69 5.80
N TRP A 363 7.47 -12.23 7.03
CA TRP A 363 6.28 -12.62 7.79
C TRP A 363 5.85 -11.53 8.79
N VAL A 364 4.59 -11.63 9.25
CA VAL A 364 4.01 -10.92 10.41
C VAL A 364 3.55 -11.96 11.42
N ARG A 365 3.98 -11.85 12.67
CA ARG A 365 3.62 -12.76 13.76
C ARG A 365 3.21 -11.99 15.01
N LEU A 366 2.46 -12.63 15.89
CA LEU A 366 2.13 -12.02 17.18
C LEU A 366 3.36 -12.01 18.09
N ALA A 367 3.57 -10.91 18.80
CA ALA A 367 4.54 -10.85 19.90
C ALA A 367 3.96 -11.43 21.21
N SER A 368 2.62 -11.38 21.36
CA SER A 368 1.86 -11.92 22.49
C SER A 368 0.36 -12.03 22.14
N ALA A 369 -0.44 -12.61 23.03
CA ALA A 369 -1.89 -12.64 22.90
C ALA A 369 -2.57 -11.29 23.25
N ASP A 370 -1.83 -10.27 23.64
CA ASP A 370 -2.38 -8.94 23.92
C ASP A 370 -2.67 -8.20 22.60
N PRO A 371 -3.95 -7.84 22.32
CA PRO A 371 -4.32 -7.19 21.06
C PRO A 371 -3.74 -5.77 20.87
N VAL A 372 -3.25 -5.13 21.94
CA VAL A 372 -2.61 -3.82 21.85
C VAL A 372 -1.09 -3.89 21.66
N ALA A 373 -0.50 -5.08 21.81
CA ALA A 373 0.91 -5.29 21.53
C ALA A 373 1.19 -5.19 20.02
N ALA A 374 2.25 -4.46 19.66
CA ALA A 374 2.70 -4.42 18.26
C ALA A 374 3.10 -5.83 17.80
N PRO A 375 2.76 -6.23 16.57
CA PRO A 375 3.19 -7.51 16.02
C PRO A 375 4.69 -7.49 15.70
N LEU A 376 5.29 -8.66 15.58
CA LEU A 376 6.61 -8.84 15.01
C LEU A 376 6.52 -8.75 13.49
N ILE A 377 7.29 -7.85 12.89
CA ILE A 377 7.28 -7.59 11.45
C ILE A 377 8.65 -7.89 10.89
N HIS A 378 8.76 -8.85 9.99
CA HIS A 378 10.02 -9.27 9.39
C HIS A 378 9.91 -9.33 7.87
N PRO A 379 10.19 -8.22 7.15
CA PRO A 379 10.11 -8.19 5.68
C PRO A 379 11.22 -8.98 4.98
N ASN A 380 12.29 -9.36 5.69
CA ASN A 380 13.45 -10.09 5.16
C ASN A 380 14.17 -9.31 4.04
N TYR A 381 14.35 -7.99 4.22
CA TYR A 381 15.02 -7.15 3.22
C TYR A 381 16.38 -7.71 2.83
N LEU A 382 16.63 -7.77 1.50
CA LEU A 382 17.88 -8.25 0.90
C LEU A 382 18.26 -9.68 1.34
N GLY A 383 17.27 -10.50 1.67
CA GLY A 383 17.46 -11.92 1.99
C GLY A 383 17.89 -12.74 0.77
N GLU A 384 17.57 -12.26 -0.45
CA GLU A 384 17.98 -12.85 -1.72
C GLU A 384 19.02 -11.95 -2.41
N ASP A 385 20.09 -12.53 -2.95
CA ASP A 385 21.15 -11.75 -3.64
C ASP A 385 20.63 -11.04 -4.91
N SER A 386 19.60 -11.56 -5.53
CA SER A 386 18.94 -10.95 -6.68
C SER A 386 18.41 -9.54 -6.36
N ASP A 387 17.91 -9.30 -5.15
CA ASP A 387 17.46 -7.98 -4.71
C ASP A 387 18.64 -7.00 -4.64
N VAL A 388 19.77 -7.46 -4.10
CA VAL A 388 21.02 -6.67 -4.05
C VAL A 388 21.53 -6.33 -5.45
N GLN A 389 21.54 -7.32 -6.37
CA GLN A 389 22.00 -7.12 -7.75
C GLN A 389 21.16 -6.06 -8.49
N ARG A 390 19.83 -6.10 -8.32
CA ARG A 390 18.95 -5.09 -8.93
C ARG A 390 19.20 -3.69 -8.38
N LEU A 391 19.44 -3.55 -7.07
CA LEU A 391 19.78 -2.25 -6.48
C LEU A 391 21.16 -1.74 -6.95
N LEU A 392 22.15 -2.62 -7.11
CA LEU A 392 23.45 -2.24 -7.70
C LEU A 392 23.31 -1.72 -9.13
N LEU A 393 22.51 -2.41 -9.97
CA LEU A 393 22.18 -1.96 -11.31
C LEU A 393 21.45 -0.60 -11.28
N GLY A 394 20.58 -0.38 -10.31
CA GLY A 394 19.92 0.91 -10.09
C GLY A 394 20.90 2.02 -9.75
N ILE A 395 21.94 1.76 -8.94
CA ILE A 395 23.00 2.75 -8.65
C ILE A 395 23.75 3.16 -9.92
N GLU A 396 24.16 2.18 -10.74
CA GLU A 396 24.85 2.47 -12.01
C GLU A 396 24.00 3.37 -12.91
N LYS A 397 22.71 3.03 -13.05
CA LYS A 397 21.78 3.79 -13.88
C LYS A 397 21.49 5.19 -13.31
N ALA A 398 21.38 5.37 -12.00
CA ALA A 398 21.20 6.66 -11.39
C ALA A 398 22.44 7.57 -11.57
N ARG A 399 23.66 7.00 -11.50
CA ARG A 399 24.91 7.71 -11.81
C ARG A 399 24.99 8.12 -13.28
N GLU A 400 24.58 7.24 -14.21
CA GLU A 400 24.48 7.56 -15.64
C GLU A 400 23.53 8.73 -15.90
N LEU A 401 22.32 8.69 -15.31
CA LEU A 401 21.34 9.77 -15.43
C LEU A 401 21.85 11.09 -14.84
N ASN A 402 22.49 11.05 -13.67
CA ASN A 402 23.04 12.25 -13.05
C ASN A 402 24.23 12.86 -13.82
N ALA A 403 24.95 12.06 -14.61
CA ALA A 403 26.04 12.52 -15.46
C ALA A 403 25.57 13.16 -16.78
N ALA A 404 24.28 13.11 -17.10
CA ALA A 404 23.70 13.72 -18.28
C ALA A 404 23.84 15.25 -18.26
N SER A 405 23.92 15.87 -19.44
CA SER A 405 24.13 17.33 -19.57
C SER A 405 23.01 18.15 -18.94
N ALA A 406 21.81 17.60 -18.83
CA ALA A 406 20.67 18.21 -18.16
C ALA A 406 20.97 18.60 -16.69
N PHE A 407 21.81 17.84 -15.98
CA PHE A 407 22.20 18.16 -14.61
C PHE A 407 23.40 19.09 -14.49
N SER A 408 24.09 19.46 -15.60
CA SER A 408 25.35 20.20 -15.58
C SER A 408 25.25 21.57 -14.89
N GLU A 409 24.12 22.27 -15.03
CA GLU A 409 23.91 23.60 -14.44
C GLU A 409 23.69 23.54 -12.91
N TRP A 410 23.44 22.35 -12.37
CA TRP A 410 23.17 22.15 -10.94
C TRP A 410 24.45 21.89 -10.12
N GLY A 411 25.60 21.66 -10.77
CA GLY A 411 26.91 21.45 -10.10
C GLY A 411 26.83 20.33 -9.05
N THR A 412 26.39 19.13 -9.49
CA THR A 412 26.01 18.06 -8.57
C THR A 412 27.18 17.23 -8.06
N ARG A 413 27.10 16.78 -6.81
CA ARG A 413 28.08 15.90 -6.18
C ARG A 413 27.38 14.73 -5.45
N GLU A 414 27.76 13.48 -5.73
CA GLU A 414 27.24 12.31 -5.01
C GLU A 414 27.73 12.33 -3.55
N VAL A 415 26.78 12.31 -2.60
CA VAL A 415 27.07 12.32 -1.16
C VAL A 415 26.73 11.00 -0.47
N LEU A 416 25.74 10.25 -0.98
CA LEU A 416 25.41 8.88 -0.62
C LEU A 416 25.19 8.07 -1.92
N ALA A 417 25.91 7.01 -2.20
CA ALA A 417 27.00 6.31 -1.46
C ALA A 417 28.31 7.11 -1.25
N GLY A 418 28.57 8.15 -2.08
CA GLY A 418 29.79 8.92 -2.14
C GLY A 418 30.65 8.58 -3.36
N GLU A 419 31.17 9.60 -4.04
CA GLU A 419 31.95 9.47 -5.30
C GLU A 419 33.12 8.50 -5.22
N HIS A 420 33.68 8.29 -4.02
CA HIS A 420 34.82 7.40 -3.81
C HIS A 420 34.42 5.92 -3.75
N VAL A 421 33.14 5.59 -3.61
CA VAL A 421 32.64 4.20 -3.53
C VAL A 421 32.39 3.72 -4.98
N GLN A 422 33.39 3.00 -5.53
CA GLN A 422 33.35 2.55 -6.92
C GLN A 422 33.46 1.04 -7.08
N ASP A 423 33.98 0.34 -6.07
CA ASP A 423 34.10 -1.11 -6.10
C ASP A 423 32.83 -1.80 -5.62
N GLU A 424 32.62 -3.03 -6.09
CA GLU A 424 31.43 -3.79 -5.76
C GLU A 424 31.26 -4.01 -4.27
N ALA A 425 32.35 -4.22 -3.52
CA ALA A 425 32.28 -4.46 -2.09
C ALA A 425 31.76 -3.22 -1.32
N GLY A 426 32.26 -2.03 -1.67
CA GLY A 426 31.79 -0.77 -1.11
C GLY A 426 30.33 -0.46 -1.49
N LEU A 427 29.93 -0.75 -2.74
CA LEU A 427 28.55 -0.58 -3.17
C LEU A 427 27.58 -1.55 -2.45
N ARG A 428 27.98 -2.82 -2.27
CA ARG A 428 27.18 -3.79 -1.47
C ARG A 428 27.05 -3.36 0.00
N ASP A 429 28.11 -2.82 0.61
CA ASP A 429 28.05 -2.25 1.95
C ASP A 429 27.08 -1.04 1.99
N PHE A 430 27.13 -0.17 0.99
CA PHE A 430 26.17 0.94 0.89
C PHE A 430 24.72 0.43 0.69
N VAL A 431 24.48 -0.53 -0.21
CA VAL A 431 23.16 -1.15 -0.39
C VAL A 431 22.65 -1.71 0.94
N SER A 432 23.48 -2.46 1.67
CA SER A 432 23.09 -3.00 2.97
C SER A 432 22.72 -1.92 3.99
N ARG A 433 23.47 -0.83 4.09
CA ARG A 433 23.21 0.24 5.05
C ARG A 433 22.21 1.30 4.59
N GLY A 434 22.06 1.49 3.29
CA GLY A 434 21.24 2.54 2.69
C GLY A 434 19.82 2.09 2.35
N THR A 435 19.55 0.78 2.29
CA THR A 435 18.23 0.26 1.95
C THR A 435 17.28 0.33 3.14
N GLY A 436 16.07 0.80 2.88
CA GLY A 436 14.95 0.85 3.81
C GLY A 436 13.65 0.40 3.16
N THR A 437 12.53 0.76 3.76
CA THR A 437 11.18 0.50 3.26
C THR A 437 10.76 1.53 2.22
N TYR A 438 9.95 1.11 1.23
CA TYR A 438 9.17 2.01 0.40
C TYR A 438 7.72 2.15 0.91
N TYR A 439 7.46 1.61 2.10
CA TYR A 439 6.16 1.69 2.80
C TYR A 439 5.01 0.97 2.08
N HIS A 440 5.30 -0.10 1.34
CA HIS A 440 4.37 -0.85 0.49
C HIS A 440 4.13 -2.30 0.95
N PRO A 441 3.95 -2.61 2.26
CA PRO A 441 3.77 -4.00 2.70
C PRO A 441 2.52 -4.61 2.09
N VAL A 442 2.65 -5.86 1.60
CA VAL A 442 1.57 -6.66 0.99
C VAL A 442 1.74 -8.15 1.32
N GLY A 443 0.75 -8.94 0.95
CA GLY A 443 0.90 -10.39 0.75
C GLY A 443 0.54 -11.28 1.94
N THR A 444 0.33 -10.74 3.12
CA THR A 444 0.20 -11.46 4.39
C THR A 444 -1.12 -12.20 4.62
N CYS A 445 -2.08 -12.02 3.72
CA CYS A 445 -3.34 -12.78 3.64
C CYS A 445 -3.64 -13.11 2.17
N ARG A 446 -2.65 -13.61 1.43
CA ARG A 446 -2.67 -13.70 -0.03
C ARG A 446 -3.86 -14.47 -0.58
N VAL A 447 -4.38 -14.00 -1.71
CA VAL A 447 -5.41 -14.68 -2.50
C VAL A 447 -4.80 -15.86 -3.25
N GLY A 448 -5.54 -16.95 -3.34
CA GLY A 448 -5.13 -18.14 -4.09
C GLY A 448 -6.00 -19.36 -3.81
N THR A 449 -5.61 -20.50 -4.39
CA THR A 449 -6.32 -21.76 -4.28
C THR A 449 -5.47 -22.91 -3.73
N ASP A 450 -4.21 -22.64 -3.41
CA ASP A 450 -3.29 -23.60 -2.81
C ASP A 450 -3.39 -23.58 -1.27
N ASP A 451 -2.70 -24.52 -0.61
CA ASP A 451 -2.77 -24.74 0.85
C ASP A 451 -2.20 -23.59 1.69
N GLU A 452 -1.43 -22.66 1.10
CA GLU A 452 -0.89 -21.49 1.77
C GLU A 452 -1.70 -20.22 1.47
N ALA A 453 -2.72 -20.28 0.62
CA ALA A 453 -3.63 -19.17 0.38
C ALA A 453 -4.50 -18.90 1.62
N VAL A 454 -4.67 -17.64 1.99
CA VAL A 454 -5.51 -17.24 3.12
C VAL A 454 -6.94 -16.98 2.68
N VAL A 455 -7.12 -16.39 1.51
CA VAL A 455 -8.43 -16.12 0.93
C VAL A 455 -8.57 -16.71 -0.46
N ASP A 456 -9.80 -17.08 -0.80
CA ASP A 456 -10.17 -17.53 -2.14
C ASP A 456 -10.26 -16.34 -3.14
N PRO A 457 -10.45 -16.59 -4.45
CA PRO A 457 -10.58 -15.50 -5.44
C PRO A 457 -11.74 -14.52 -5.19
N GLU A 458 -12.72 -14.88 -4.39
CA GLU A 458 -13.79 -14.01 -3.90
C GLU A 458 -13.46 -13.33 -2.56
N LEU A 459 -12.19 -13.43 -2.12
CA LEU A 459 -11.67 -12.83 -0.87
C LEU A 459 -12.25 -13.42 0.43
N ARG A 460 -12.93 -14.56 0.39
CA ARG A 460 -13.42 -15.27 1.57
C ARG A 460 -12.27 -16.01 2.24
N VAL A 461 -12.19 -15.93 3.56
CA VAL A 461 -11.15 -16.66 4.32
C VAL A 461 -11.43 -18.17 4.21
N HIS A 462 -10.44 -18.93 3.76
CA HIS A 462 -10.57 -20.38 3.59
C HIS A 462 -11.02 -21.06 4.89
N GLY A 463 -12.06 -21.89 4.80
CA GLY A 463 -12.58 -22.68 5.92
C GLY A 463 -13.36 -21.91 7.00
N ILE A 464 -13.62 -20.61 6.80
CA ILE A 464 -14.38 -19.76 7.70
C ILE A 464 -15.53 -19.07 6.95
N ASP A 465 -16.77 -19.30 7.37
CA ASP A 465 -17.94 -18.64 6.79
C ASP A 465 -18.09 -17.20 7.31
N GLY A 466 -18.64 -16.31 6.49
CA GLY A 466 -19.00 -14.95 6.88
C GLY A 466 -17.82 -14.03 7.18
N LEU A 467 -16.62 -14.34 6.66
CA LEU A 467 -15.39 -13.56 6.85
C LEU A 467 -14.67 -13.38 5.53
N ARG A 468 -14.31 -12.12 5.24
CA ARG A 468 -13.42 -11.75 4.13
C ARG A 468 -12.24 -10.92 4.61
N VAL A 469 -11.16 -10.92 3.82
CA VAL A 469 -10.08 -9.92 3.92
C VAL A 469 -10.04 -9.17 2.61
N ALA A 470 -10.01 -7.83 2.68
CA ALA A 470 -10.03 -6.98 1.48
C ALA A 470 -9.17 -5.73 1.68
N ASP A 471 -7.87 -5.87 1.50
CA ASP A 471 -6.86 -4.80 1.52
C ASP A 471 -5.55 -5.27 0.85
N ALA A 472 -4.45 -4.55 1.04
CA ALA A 472 -3.16 -4.88 0.44
C ALA A 472 -2.61 -6.26 0.89
N SER A 473 -3.09 -6.83 2.01
CA SER A 473 -2.64 -8.15 2.47
C SER A 473 -2.99 -9.28 1.51
N VAL A 474 -4.03 -9.09 0.66
CA VAL A 474 -4.47 -10.14 -0.25
C VAL A 474 -3.65 -10.23 -1.54
N MET A 475 -2.81 -9.24 -1.87
CA MET A 475 -1.96 -9.26 -3.05
C MET A 475 -1.01 -10.48 -2.99
N PRO A 476 -1.06 -11.43 -3.93
CA PRO A 476 -0.16 -12.60 -3.89
C PRO A 476 1.29 -12.22 -4.18
N THR A 477 1.47 -11.23 -5.06
CA THR A 477 2.74 -10.55 -5.35
C THR A 477 2.51 -9.05 -5.38
N ILE A 478 3.53 -8.28 -4.99
CA ILE A 478 3.47 -6.83 -5.03
C ILE A 478 3.44 -6.34 -6.48
N VAL A 479 2.64 -5.31 -6.76
CA VAL A 479 2.67 -4.60 -8.05
C VAL A 479 3.97 -3.83 -8.22
N CYS A 480 4.43 -3.60 -9.45
CA CYS A 480 5.74 -2.97 -9.74
C CYS A 480 5.84 -1.48 -9.33
N VAL A 481 4.82 -0.91 -8.72
CA VAL A 481 4.69 0.50 -8.35
C VAL A 481 4.06 0.67 -6.96
N ASN A 482 3.75 1.92 -6.59
CA ASN A 482 3.05 2.26 -5.35
C ASN A 482 1.72 1.51 -5.20
N THR A 483 1.44 0.96 -4.04
CA THR A 483 0.36 -0.01 -3.81
C THR A 483 -1.01 0.58 -3.48
N ASN A 484 -1.13 1.92 -3.34
CA ASN A 484 -2.37 2.54 -2.88
C ASN A 484 -3.52 2.41 -3.89
N ALA A 485 -3.27 2.64 -5.19
CA ALA A 485 -4.31 2.52 -6.22
C ALA A 485 -4.83 1.08 -6.33
N ALA A 486 -3.94 0.08 -6.27
CA ALA A 486 -4.33 -1.33 -6.22
C ALA A 486 -5.15 -1.67 -4.97
N SER A 487 -4.82 -1.07 -3.81
CA SER A 487 -5.61 -1.25 -2.57
C SER A 487 -7.02 -0.65 -2.67
N ILE A 488 -7.18 0.49 -3.34
CA ILE A 488 -8.49 1.10 -3.61
C ILE A 488 -9.30 0.20 -4.56
N MET A 489 -8.67 -0.31 -5.61
CA MET A 489 -9.27 -1.23 -6.57
C MET A 489 -9.76 -2.53 -5.89
N ILE A 490 -8.97 -3.09 -4.97
CA ILE A 490 -9.38 -4.26 -4.16
C ILE A 490 -10.66 -3.94 -3.39
N GLY A 491 -10.78 -2.75 -2.80
CA GLY A 491 -12.00 -2.30 -2.12
C GLY A 491 -13.21 -2.22 -3.05
N GLU A 492 -13.06 -1.66 -4.26
CA GLU A 492 -14.13 -1.58 -5.27
C GLU A 492 -14.60 -2.96 -5.73
N ARG A 493 -13.64 -3.86 -6.01
CA ARG A 493 -13.93 -5.23 -6.42
C ARG A 493 -14.58 -6.04 -5.32
N ALA A 494 -14.07 -5.96 -4.09
CA ALA A 494 -14.64 -6.65 -2.93
C ALA A 494 -16.08 -6.21 -2.67
N ALA A 495 -16.38 -4.92 -2.75
CA ALA A 495 -17.74 -4.41 -2.61
C ALA A 495 -18.69 -5.00 -3.67
N ASP A 496 -18.24 -5.07 -4.94
CA ASP A 496 -19.01 -5.65 -6.03
C ASP A 496 -19.30 -7.14 -5.81
N MET A 497 -18.28 -7.92 -5.41
CA MET A 497 -18.43 -9.33 -5.06
C MET A 497 -19.45 -9.54 -3.93
N ILE A 498 -19.38 -8.75 -2.87
CA ILE A 498 -20.29 -8.84 -1.72
C ILE A 498 -21.72 -8.52 -2.13
N LEU A 499 -21.94 -7.45 -2.90
CA LEU A 499 -23.25 -7.01 -3.33
C LEU A 499 -23.90 -7.97 -4.34
N THR A 500 -23.09 -8.62 -5.18
CA THR A 500 -23.57 -9.60 -6.16
C THR A 500 -23.97 -10.94 -5.51
N THR A 501 -23.23 -11.36 -4.47
CA THR A 501 -23.50 -12.62 -3.76
C THR A 501 -24.50 -12.48 -2.60
N GLY A 502 -24.68 -11.28 -2.08
CA GLY A 502 -25.33 -10.97 -0.80
C GLY A 502 -26.80 -10.56 -0.86
N HIS A 503 -27.53 -10.73 -1.97
CA HIS A 503 -29.00 -10.64 -1.95
C HIS A 503 -29.59 -12.03 -1.69
N PRO A 504 -30.05 -12.35 -0.47
CA PRO A 504 -31.12 -13.32 -0.31
C PRO A 504 -32.33 -12.69 -1.06
N GLN A 505 -32.78 -13.30 -2.14
CA GLN A 505 -34.07 -12.96 -2.72
C GLN A 505 -35.08 -12.91 -1.57
N ALA A 506 -35.71 -11.76 -1.37
CA ALA A 506 -36.88 -11.68 -0.49
C ALA A 506 -37.82 -12.82 -0.94
N GLU A 507 -38.04 -13.81 -0.09
CA GLU A 507 -39.09 -14.78 -0.30
C GLU A 507 -40.37 -13.99 -0.51
N GLU A 508 -40.84 -13.91 -1.78
CA GLU A 508 -42.19 -13.52 -2.08
C GLU A 508 -43.10 -14.50 -1.27
N THR A 509 -43.56 -14.05 -0.13
CA THR A 509 -44.68 -14.68 0.55
C THR A 509 -45.87 -14.66 -0.41
N LYS A 510 -46.01 -15.73 -1.18
CA LYS A 510 -47.28 -16.04 -1.83
C LYS A 510 -48.30 -16.29 -0.74
N THR A 511 -49.01 -15.23 -0.37
CA THR A 511 -50.29 -15.38 0.33
C THR A 511 -51.27 -16.02 -0.64
N ALA A 512 -51.64 -17.28 -0.35
CA ALA A 512 -52.75 -17.97 -0.94
C ALA A 512 -54.09 -17.42 -0.40
#